data_e80bae181421a152b6dcc51d3a4394a3
#
_entry.id   e80bae181421a152b6dcc51d3a4394a3
#
_cell.length_a   1.000
_cell.length_b   1.000
_cell.length_c   1.000
_cell.angle_alpha   90.00
_cell.angle_beta   90.00
_cell.angle_gamma   90.00
#
_symmetry.space_group_name_H-M   'P 1'
#
loop_
_entity.id
_entity.type
_entity.pdbx_description
1 polymer ?
#
loop_
_entity_poly.entity_id
_entity_poly.type
_entity_poly.pdbx_seq_one_letter_code
_entity_poly.pdbx_strand_id
1 'polypeptide(L)'
;MPKPGLDPQVAAIRAFNRFYTRKIGVVDEVASSPFSLAEARVLYELARCEQSTATDIRKELGLDAGYMSRILHDFERRRLVRRQQSETDERQKFLSLTVRGRRAFAPLDERSNRDVAAMLEELSPTERKQLVDAVKTVRRLLGDNAEPRTPYLLRQHQPGDMGWIVHRQAILYAEEYGWDATYEALAAEIVAQFIKNYDPKRERCWITEKDGARVGAVFVAKASHEIAKLRLLHVEPEARGLGIGKRLVEECVRFAQQAGYSKITLWTQSILHAARHLYKQAGFQVVREEQHHSFGKDLTAETWELELRTYIYNGE
;
A
#
# COMPACT_ATOMS: atom_id res chain seq x y z
N MET A 1 -31.22 -12.63 -8.61
CA MET A 1 -30.72 -13.95 -8.20
C MET A 1 -29.23 -13.87 -7.92
N PRO A 2 -28.72 -14.35 -6.78
CA PRO A 2 -27.28 -14.37 -6.53
C PRO A 2 -26.58 -15.24 -7.57
N LYS A 3 -25.35 -14.84 -7.93
CA LYS A 3 -24.54 -15.63 -8.87
C LYS A 3 -24.20 -17.00 -8.26
N PRO A 4 -24.24 -18.10 -9.01
CA PRO A 4 -23.85 -19.43 -8.51
C PRO A 4 -22.43 -19.38 -7.93
N GLY A 5 -22.24 -19.88 -6.70
CA GLY A 5 -20.96 -19.92 -5.99
C GLY A 5 -20.74 -18.83 -4.93
N LEU A 6 -21.62 -17.82 -4.81
CA LEU A 6 -21.50 -16.75 -3.78
C LEU A 6 -22.08 -17.15 -2.41
N ASP A 7 -22.95 -18.14 -2.32
CA ASP A 7 -23.65 -18.49 -1.08
C ASP A 7 -22.73 -18.83 0.11
N PRO A 8 -21.63 -19.60 -0.05
CA PRO A 8 -20.70 -19.86 1.05
C PRO A 8 -19.95 -18.60 1.49
N GLN A 9 -19.59 -17.74 0.55
CA GLN A 9 -18.90 -16.48 0.83
C GLN A 9 -19.79 -15.49 1.58
N VAL A 10 -21.06 -15.38 1.15
CA VAL A 10 -22.09 -14.57 1.85
C VAL A 10 -22.29 -15.09 3.27
N ALA A 11 -22.38 -16.41 3.45
CA ALA A 11 -22.55 -17.01 4.78
C ALA A 11 -21.34 -16.73 5.68
N ALA A 12 -20.11 -16.79 5.17
CA ALA A 12 -18.89 -16.48 5.92
C ALA A 12 -18.84 -15.01 6.37
N ILE A 13 -19.12 -14.06 5.48
CA ILE A 13 -19.14 -12.63 5.83
C ILE A 13 -20.25 -12.35 6.85
N ARG A 14 -21.43 -12.93 6.70
CA ARG A 14 -22.53 -12.78 7.69
C ARG A 14 -22.17 -13.37 9.06
N ALA A 15 -21.46 -14.50 9.09
CA ALA A 15 -20.97 -15.09 10.31
C ALA A 15 -19.95 -14.20 11.00
N PHE A 16 -18.98 -13.67 10.24
CA PHE A 16 -18.00 -12.71 10.73
C PHE A 16 -18.67 -11.45 11.29
N ASN A 17 -19.62 -10.86 10.59
CA ASN A 17 -20.32 -9.66 11.06
C ASN A 17 -21.00 -9.91 12.42
N ARG A 18 -21.71 -11.05 12.59
CA ARG A 18 -22.35 -11.39 13.88
C ARG A 18 -21.33 -11.63 14.99
N PHE A 19 -20.21 -12.30 14.68
CA PHE A 19 -19.15 -12.53 15.63
C PHE A 19 -18.51 -11.23 16.07
N TYR A 20 -18.12 -10.39 15.11
CA TYR A 20 -17.39 -9.15 15.37
C TYR A 20 -18.22 -8.10 16.11
N THR A 21 -19.48 -7.87 15.72
CA THR A 21 -20.39 -6.95 16.41
C THR A 21 -20.64 -7.35 17.86
N ARG A 22 -20.67 -8.66 18.15
CA ARG A 22 -20.76 -9.16 19.52
C ARG A 22 -19.45 -8.97 20.28
N LYS A 23 -18.29 -9.28 19.65
CA LYS A 23 -16.96 -9.18 20.29
C LYS A 23 -16.62 -7.75 20.71
N ILE A 24 -17.01 -6.75 19.92
CA ILE A 24 -16.79 -5.33 20.22
C ILE A 24 -17.92 -4.67 21.03
N GLY A 25 -18.90 -5.43 21.47
CA GLY A 25 -19.92 -4.96 22.40
C GLY A 25 -20.89 -3.89 21.84
N VAL A 26 -21.01 -3.72 20.51
CA VAL A 26 -21.86 -2.68 19.88
C VAL A 26 -23.31 -2.70 20.39
N VAL A 27 -23.86 -3.88 20.68
CA VAL A 27 -25.24 -4.02 21.15
C VAL A 27 -25.39 -3.49 22.59
N ASP A 28 -24.41 -3.75 23.44
CA ASP A 28 -24.40 -3.32 24.85
C ASP A 28 -24.04 -1.83 24.97
N GLU A 29 -23.21 -1.31 24.08
CA GLU A 29 -22.81 0.08 24.02
C GLU A 29 -24.00 1.00 23.71
N VAL A 30 -24.84 0.62 22.73
CA VAL A 30 -26.04 1.36 22.36
C VAL A 30 -27.07 1.36 23.47
N ALA A 31 -27.22 0.26 24.22
CA ALA A 31 -28.20 0.15 25.30
C ALA A 31 -27.88 1.03 26.52
N SER A 32 -26.61 1.37 26.74
CA SER A 32 -26.16 2.17 27.90
C SER A 32 -25.79 3.63 27.56
N SER A 33 -25.86 4.02 26.28
CA SER A 33 -25.51 5.36 25.80
C SER A 33 -26.69 6.31 25.73
N PRO A 34 -26.55 7.62 26.04
CA PRO A 34 -27.55 8.63 25.77
C PRO A 34 -27.64 8.98 24.27
N PHE A 35 -26.86 8.32 23.42
CA PHE A 35 -26.80 8.50 21.97
C PHE A 35 -27.15 7.20 21.28
N SER A 36 -27.91 7.29 20.20
CA SER A 36 -28.07 6.18 19.26
C SER A 36 -26.74 5.87 18.55
N LEU A 37 -26.61 4.69 17.94
CA LEU A 37 -25.42 4.31 17.18
C LEU A 37 -25.08 5.31 16.06
N ALA A 38 -26.10 5.84 15.38
CA ALA A 38 -25.90 6.85 14.34
C ALA A 38 -25.40 8.18 14.92
N GLU A 39 -25.96 8.62 16.04
CA GLU A 39 -25.51 9.82 16.74
C GLU A 39 -24.08 9.68 17.26
N ALA A 40 -23.74 8.54 17.88
CA ALA A 40 -22.38 8.26 18.33
C ALA A 40 -21.37 8.29 17.17
N ARG A 41 -21.70 7.72 16.01
CA ARG A 41 -20.87 7.78 14.80
C ARG A 41 -20.69 9.20 14.27
N VAL A 42 -21.75 10.01 14.25
CA VAL A 42 -21.64 11.43 13.85
C VAL A 42 -20.73 12.20 14.81
N LEU A 43 -20.84 11.98 16.13
CA LEU A 43 -19.95 12.60 17.11
C LEU A 43 -18.49 12.15 16.92
N TYR A 44 -18.28 10.88 16.60
CA TYR A 44 -16.95 10.33 16.34
C TYR A 44 -16.29 10.98 15.12
N GLU A 45 -17.01 11.12 13.99
CA GLU A 45 -16.49 11.79 12.79
C GLU A 45 -16.17 13.28 13.07
N LEU A 46 -17.04 13.97 13.80
CA LEU A 46 -16.81 15.36 14.22
C LEU A 46 -15.64 15.53 15.20
N ALA A 47 -15.31 14.50 15.97
CA ALA A 47 -14.15 14.52 16.88
C ALA A 47 -12.82 14.34 16.13
N ARG A 48 -12.82 13.59 15.02
CA ARG A 48 -11.62 13.30 14.21
C ARG A 48 -11.28 14.41 13.23
N CYS A 49 -12.28 15.12 12.71
CA CYS A 49 -12.09 16.13 11.66
C CYS A 49 -12.55 17.50 12.17
N GLU A 50 -11.61 18.44 12.33
CA GLU A 50 -11.92 19.78 12.83
C GLU A 50 -12.74 20.64 11.85
N GLN A 51 -12.78 20.28 10.56
CA GLN A 51 -13.48 21.02 9.50
C GLN A 51 -14.23 20.05 8.58
N SER A 52 -15.32 19.45 9.05
CA SER A 52 -16.19 18.60 8.23
C SER A 52 -17.48 19.32 7.89
N THR A 53 -18.00 19.14 6.67
CA THR A 53 -19.34 19.59 6.31
C THR A 53 -20.37 18.50 6.63
N ALA A 54 -21.64 18.89 6.77
CA ALA A 54 -22.73 17.92 6.92
C ALA A 54 -22.78 16.92 5.74
N THR A 55 -22.39 17.36 4.54
CA THR A 55 -22.37 16.54 3.33
C THR A 55 -21.26 15.47 3.41
N ASP A 56 -20.09 15.84 3.91
CA ASP A 56 -18.95 14.91 4.03
C ASP A 56 -19.28 13.80 5.04
N ILE A 57 -19.73 14.16 6.24
CA ILE A 57 -20.12 13.19 7.27
C ILE A 57 -21.26 12.30 6.79
N ARG A 58 -22.26 12.87 6.09
CA ARG A 58 -23.37 12.11 5.53
C ARG A 58 -22.91 11.07 4.52
N LYS A 59 -21.99 11.43 3.62
CA LYS A 59 -21.41 10.51 2.63
C LYS A 59 -20.61 9.41 3.31
N GLU A 60 -19.78 9.77 4.27
CA GLU A 60 -18.92 8.83 5.01
C GLU A 60 -19.77 7.77 5.76
N LEU A 61 -20.84 8.21 6.42
CA LEU A 61 -21.68 7.33 7.20
C LEU A 61 -22.83 6.68 6.40
N GLY A 62 -23.00 7.02 5.12
CA GLY A 62 -24.09 6.51 4.29
C GLY A 62 -25.48 6.91 4.79
N LEU A 63 -25.63 8.05 5.50
CA LEU A 63 -26.89 8.46 6.10
C LEU A 63 -27.79 9.21 5.11
N ASP A 64 -29.11 9.05 5.29
CA ASP A 64 -30.10 9.87 4.60
C ASP A 64 -30.00 11.35 5.00
N ALA A 65 -30.25 12.27 4.06
CA ALA A 65 -30.08 13.71 4.26
C ALA A 65 -31.03 14.26 5.34
N GLY A 66 -32.27 13.79 5.36
CA GLY A 66 -33.25 14.20 6.35
C GLY A 66 -32.94 13.67 7.76
N TYR A 67 -32.42 12.44 7.83
CA TYR A 67 -31.96 11.85 9.09
C TYR A 67 -30.74 12.57 9.65
N MET A 68 -29.75 12.84 8.84
CA MET A 68 -28.55 13.62 9.23
C MET A 68 -28.93 15.03 9.71
N SER A 69 -29.87 15.70 9.01
CA SER A 69 -30.36 17.02 9.42
C SER A 69 -31.02 17.01 10.80
N ARG A 70 -31.80 15.97 11.10
CA ARG A 70 -32.42 15.80 12.44
C ARG A 70 -31.42 15.60 13.55
N ILE A 71 -30.37 14.75 13.30
CA ILE A 71 -29.30 14.55 14.26
C ILE A 71 -28.58 15.87 14.54
N LEU A 72 -28.19 16.60 13.50
CA LEU A 72 -27.47 17.87 13.65
C LEU A 72 -28.31 18.93 14.36
N HIS A 73 -29.59 19.01 14.04
CA HIS A 73 -30.50 19.94 14.73
C HIS A 73 -30.61 19.63 16.23
N ASP A 74 -30.71 18.34 16.59
CA ASP A 74 -30.73 17.96 18.01
C ASP A 74 -29.41 18.29 18.71
N PHE A 75 -28.29 18.03 18.06
CA PHE A 75 -26.96 18.35 18.59
C PHE A 75 -26.76 19.85 18.78
N GLU A 76 -27.23 20.68 17.87
CA GLU A 76 -27.20 22.13 17.99
C GLU A 76 -28.06 22.61 19.16
N ARG A 77 -29.28 22.09 19.28
CA ARG A 77 -30.22 22.39 20.40
C ARG A 77 -29.57 22.02 21.75
N ARG A 78 -28.90 20.86 21.81
CA ARG A 78 -28.16 20.37 23.01
C ARG A 78 -26.81 21.08 23.20
N ARG A 79 -26.43 21.97 22.30
CA ARG A 79 -25.13 22.68 22.28
C ARG A 79 -23.93 21.73 22.25
N LEU A 80 -24.05 20.61 21.59
CA LEU A 80 -22.94 19.64 21.41
C LEU A 80 -22.11 19.99 20.17
N VAL A 81 -22.73 20.53 19.13
CA VAL A 81 -22.13 20.90 17.86
C VAL A 81 -22.36 22.39 17.59
N ARG A 82 -21.44 23.03 16.93
CA ARG A 82 -21.57 24.38 16.39
C ARG A 82 -21.28 24.38 14.89
N ARG A 83 -21.94 25.31 14.17
CA ARG A 83 -21.65 25.62 12.78
C ARG A 83 -20.76 26.85 12.71
N GLN A 84 -19.77 26.81 11.84
CA GLN A 84 -18.92 27.95 11.55
C GLN A 84 -18.87 28.13 10.02
N GLN A 85 -19.07 29.35 9.55
CA GLN A 85 -19.02 29.68 8.14
C GLN A 85 -17.58 29.57 7.66
N SER A 86 -17.36 29.06 6.45
CA SER A 86 -16.03 29.05 5.81
C SER A 86 -15.59 30.48 5.53
N GLU A 87 -14.32 30.78 5.78
CA GLU A 87 -13.73 32.09 5.44
C GLU A 87 -13.48 32.23 3.92
N THR A 88 -13.46 31.11 3.18
CA THR A 88 -13.14 31.07 1.75
C THR A 88 -14.36 30.81 0.85
N ASP A 89 -15.45 30.26 1.38
CA ASP A 89 -16.70 29.98 0.64
C ASP A 89 -17.92 30.14 1.55
N GLU A 90 -18.65 31.24 1.36
CA GLU A 90 -19.85 31.57 2.13
C GLU A 90 -20.96 30.51 2.08
N ARG A 91 -20.93 29.61 1.10
CA ARG A 91 -21.91 28.51 0.95
C ARG A 91 -21.57 27.31 1.82
N GLN A 92 -20.32 27.20 2.30
CA GLN A 92 -19.86 26.08 3.11
C GLN A 92 -19.97 26.40 4.61
N LYS A 93 -20.57 25.49 5.36
CA LYS A 93 -20.63 25.54 6.81
C LYS A 93 -19.92 24.33 7.41
N PHE A 94 -18.85 24.59 8.13
CA PHE A 94 -18.12 23.56 8.87
C PHE A 94 -18.82 23.28 10.21
N LEU A 95 -18.78 22.01 10.58
CA LEU A 95 -19.29 21.50 11.84
C LEU A 95 -18.10 21.20 12.76
N SER A 96 -18.22 21.54 14.02
CA SER A 96 -17.24 21.17 15.04
C SER A 96 -17.90 20.89 16.38
N LEU A 97 -17.29 20.00 17.17
CA LEU A 97 -17.74 19.77 18.55
C LEU A 97 -17.46 20.99 19.40
N THR A 98 -18.43 21.38 20.23
CA THR A 98 -18.22 22.33 21.32
C THR A 98 -17.43 21.65 22.47
N VAL A 99 -16.99 22.42 23.46
CA VAL A 99 -16.41 21.86 24.70
C VAL A 99 -17.38 20.89 25.38
N ARG A 100 -18.71 21.22 25.37
CA ARG A 100 -19.74 20.35 25.89
C ARG A 100 -19.89 19.07 25.06
N GLY A 101 -19.80 19.17 23.72
CA GLY A 101 -19.84 18.03 22.81
C GLY A 101 -18.66 17.09 23.03
N ARG A 102 -17.45 17.62 23.15
CA ARG A 102 -16.27 16.80 23.46
C ARG A 102 -16.38 16.07 24.79
N ARG A 103 -16.87 16.76 25.85
CA ARG A 103 -17.09 16.14 27.16
C ARG A 103 -18.18 15.06 27.13
N ALA A 104 -19.22 15.24 26.33
CA ALA A 104 -20.28 14.25 26.19
C ALA A 104 -19.84 13.02 25.38
N PHE A 105 -18.93 13.19 24.42
CA PHE A 105 -18.38 12.13 23.58
C PHE A 105 -17.23 11.35 24.27
N ALA A 106 -16.41 12.00 25.09
CA ALA A 106 -15.23 11.39 25.70
C ALA A 106 -15.49 10.02 26.38
N PRO A 107 -16.57 9.81 27.19
CA PRO A 107 -16.82 8.51 27.78
C PRO A 107 -17.08 7.38 26.78
N LEU A 108 -17.67 7.70 25.63
CA LEU A 108 -17.92 6.72 24.55
C LEU A 108 -16.59 6.32 23.88
N ASP A 109 -15.77 7.30 23.56
CA ASP A 109 -14.45 7.08 22.94
C ASP A 109 -13.52 6.29 23.87
N GLU A 110 -13.46 6.66 25.16
CA GLU A 110 -12.66 5.96 26.16
C GLU A 110 -13.14 4.52 26.38
N ARG A 111 -14.44 4.26 26.33
CA ARG A 111 -14.97 2.90 26.45
C ARG A 111 -14.60 2.07 25.22
N SER A 112 -14.88 2.59 24.02
CA SER A 112 -14.55 1.91 22.78
C SER A 112 -13.05 1.60 22.70
N ASN A 113 -12.18 2.54 23.06
CA ASN A 113 -10.73 2.35 23.11
C ASN A 113 -10.33 1.27 24.10
N ARG A 114 -10.95 1.21 25.30
CA ARG A 114 -10.68 0.16 26.30
C ARG A 114 -11.09 -1.22 25.83
N ASP A 115 -12.28 -1.33 25.20
CA ASP A 115 -12.79 -2.63 24.75
C ASP A 115 -11.90 -3.20 23.62
N VAL A 116 -11.45 -2.34 22.69
CA VAL A 116 -10.50 -2.72 21.65
C VAL A 116 -9.12 -3.05 22.24
N ALA A 117 -8.62 -2.25 23.20
CA ALA A 117 -7.33 -2.52 23.87
C ALA A 117 -7.37 -3.87 24.59
N ALA A 118 -8.40 -4.16 25.37
CA ALA A 118 -8.57 -5.43 26.07
C ALA A 118 -8.57 -6.63 25.10
N MET A 119 -9.27 -6.48 23.95
CA MET A 119 -9.25 -7.51 22.91
C MET A 119 -7.84 -7.75 22.34
N LEU A 120 -7.05 -6.69 22.17
CA LEU A 120 -5.68 -6.79 21.64
C LEU A 120 -4.69 -7.30 22.69
N GLU A 121 -4.91 -7.06 23.98
CA GLU A 121 -4.06 -7.54 25.09
C GLU A 121 -4.08 -9.07 25.22
N GLU A 122 -5.19 -9.72 24.83
CA GLU A 122 -5.32 -11.18 24.79
C GLU A 122 -4.40 -11.83 23.71
N LEU A 123 -3.86 -11.04 22.77
CA LEU A 123 -3.09 -11.52 21.62
C LEU A 123 -1.58 -11.29 21.83
N SER A 124 -0.76 -12.21 21.33
CA SER A 124 0.68 -12.00 21.19
C SER A 124 1.00 -10.86 20.22
N PRO A 125 2.20 -10.25 20.29
CA PRO A 125 2.61 -9.19 19.34
C PRO A 125 2.48 -9.60 17.87
N THR A 126 2.75 -10.86 17.54
CA THR A 126 2.63 -11.39 16.18
C THR A 126 1.16 -11.47 15.73
N GLU A 127 0.28 -11.98 16.59
CA GLU A 127 -1.15 -12.08 16.31
C GLU A 127 -1.81 -10.70 16.21
N ARG A 128 -1.41 -9.73 17.02
CA ARG A 128 -1.85 -8.31 16.89
C ARG A 128 -1.53 -7.76 15.52
N LYS A 129 -0.30 -7.98 15.06
CA LYS A 129 0.12 -7.54 13.71
C LYS A 129 -0.73 -8.22 12.63
N GLN A 130 -0.92 -9.54 12.72
CA GLN A 130 -1.74 -10.30 11.78
C GLN A 130 -3.19 -9.79 11.73
N LEU A 131 -3.79 -9.53 12.89
CA LEU A 131 -5.16 -9.00 12.99
C LEU A 131 -5.27 -7.62 12.33
N VAL A 132 -4.34 -6.70 12.63
CA VAL A 132 -4.34 -5.35 12.04
C VAL A 132 -4.17 -5.42 10.52
N ASP A 133 -3.26 -6.27 10.01
CA ASP A 133 -3.04 -6.44 8.58
C ASP A 133 -4.27 -7.06 7.88
N ALA A 134 -4.97 -8.00 8.54
CA ALA A 134 -6.23 -8.56 8.05
C ALA A 134 -7.34 -7.49 7.97
N VAL A 135 -7.49 -6.66 9.01
CA VAL A 135 -8.47 -5.55 9.02
C VAL A 135 -8.20 -4.54 7.90
N LYS A 136 -6.94 -4.16 7.68
CA LYS A 136 -6.54 -3.30 6.55
C LYS A 136 -6.93 -3.93 5.21
N THR A 137 -6.70 -5.23 5.07
CA THR A 137 -7.06 -5.97 3.85
C THR A 137 -8.58 -5.97 3.62
N VAL A 138 -9.37 -6.22 4.67
CA VAL A 138 -10.85 -6.18 4.59
C VAL A 138 -11.32 -4.78 4.17
N ARG A 139 -10.81 -3.71 4.81
CA ARG A 139 -11.16 -2.32 4.47
C ARG A 139 -10.87 -2.02 3.00
N ARG A 140 -9.68 -2.36 2.52
CA ARG A 140 -9.27 -2.17 1.11
C ARG A 140 -10.19 -2.91 0.13
N LEU A 141 -10.51 -4.17 0.41
CA LEU A 141 -11.38 -4.99 -0.45
C LEU A 141 -12.83 -4.49 -0.49
N LEU A 142 -13.29 -3.84 0.57
CA LEU A 142 -14.63 -3.26 0.65
C LEU A 142 -14.70 -1.81 0.14
N GLY A 143 -13.60 -1.28 -0.41
CA GLY A 143 -13.58 0.04 -1.03
C GLY A 143 -13.38 1.21 -0.08
N ASP A 144 -12.99 0.96 1.17
CA ASP A 144 -12.58 1.99 2.11
C ASP A 144 -11.19 2.52 1.70
N ASN A 145 -11.21 3.48 0.78
CA ASN A 145 -10.01 4.17 0.29
C ASN A 145 -9.69 5.43 1.11
N ALA A 146 -10.28 5.58 2.28
CA ALA A 146 -10.22 6.78 3.11
C ALA A 146 -8.85 6.98 3.82
N GLU A 147 -7.91 6.06 3.70
CA GLU A 147 -6.55 6.39 4.09
C GLU A 147 -5.94 7.32 3.03
N PRO A 148 -5.36 8.47 3.44
CA PRO A 148 -4.55 9.25 2.52
C PRO A 148 -3.55 8.29 1.90
N ARG A 149 -3.33 8.38 0.57
CA ARG A 149 -2.37 7.52 -0.15
C ARG A 149 -1.07 7.54 0.64
N THR A 150 -0.86 6.52 1.48
CA THR A 150 0.35 6.42 2.27
C THR A 150 1.49 6.35 1.27
N PRO A 151 2.40 7.33 1.28
CA PRO A 151 3.52 7.29 0.36
C PRO A 151 4.26 5.98 0.61
N TYR A 152 4.57 5.26 -0.44
CA TYR A 152 5.41 4.08 -0.31
C TYR A 152 6.82 4.49 0.12
N LEU A 153 7.45 3.66 0.95
CA LEU A 153 8.81 3.84 1.42
C LEU A 153 9.77 2.97 0.60
N LEU A 154 10.87 3.55 0.15
CA LEU A 154 12.01 2.79 -0.37
C LEU A 154 13.04 2.60 0.73
N ARG A 155 13.40 1.35 1.01
CA ARG A 155 14.47 1.00 1.94
C ARG A 155 15.46 0.01 1.34
N GLN A 156 16.61 -0.12 1.97
CA GLN A 156 17.54 -1.20 1.65
C GLN A 156 16.99 -2.55 2.11
N HIS A 157 17.49 -3.61 1.50
CA HIS A 157 17.13 -4.98 1.86
C HIS A 157 17.52 -5.32 3.30
N GLN A 158 16.76 -6.22 3.89
CA GLN A 158 16.93 -6.77 5.24
C GLN A 158 16.82 -8.30 5.18
N PRO A 159 17.26 -9.03 6.22
CA PRO A 159 17.04 -10.47 6.30
C PRO A 159 15.58 -10.86 6.06
N GLY A 160 15.36 -11.85 5.18
CA GLY A 160 14.04 -12.32 4.75
C GLY A 160 13.53 -11.68 3.46
N ASP A 161 14.06 -10.54 3.00
CA ASP A 161 13.62 -9.91 1.75
C ASP A 161 14.04 -10.73 0.52
N MET A 162 15.20 -11.35 0.57
CA MET A 162 15.72 -12.14 -0.56
C MET A 162 14.82 -13.35 -0.86
N GLY A 163 14.40 -14.09 0.16
CA GLY A 163 13.43 -15.18 0.00
C GLY A 163 12.08 -14.69 -0.51
N TRP A 164 11.61 -13.53 -0.03
CA TRP A 164 10.38 -12.92 -0.52
C TRP A 164 10.48 -12.56 -2.01
N ILE A 165 11.58 -11.98 -2.47
CA ILE A 165 11.78 -11.62 -3.88
C ILE A 165 11.70 -12.85 -4.79
N VAL A 166 12.43 -13.92 -4.45
CA VAL A 166 12.41 -15.16 -5.23
C VAL A 166 11.00 -15.72 -5.29
N HIS A 167 10.35 -15.88 -4.14
CA HIS A 167 8.99 -16.39 -4.04
C HIS A 167 7.98 -15.57 -4.87
N ARG A 168 8.01 -14.25 -4.74
CA ARG A 168 7.03 -13.42 -5.45
C ARG A 168 7.26 -13.37 -6.94
N GLN A 169 8.52 -13.29 -7.38
CA GLN A 169 8.82 -13.33 -8.80
C GLN A 169 8.44 -14.68 -9.43
N ALA A 170 8.72 -15.79 -8.77
CA ALA A 170 8.33 -17.10 -9.27
C ALA A 170 6.81 -17.18 -9.49
N ILE A 171 6.00 -16.79 -8.50
CA ILE A 171 4.55 -16.80 -8.61
C ILE A 171 4.04 -15.84 -9.70
N LEU A 172 4.48 -14.58 -9.67
CA LEU A 172 3.99 -13.56 -10.61
C LEU A 172 4.28 -13.93 -12.06
N TYR A 173 5.48 -14.43 -12.35
CA TYR A 173 5.84 -14.80 -13.71
C TYR A 173 5.19 -16.11 -14.17
N ALA A 174 4.92 -17.04 -13.25
CA ALA A 174 4.12 -18.22 -13.55
C ALA A 174 2.66 -17.84 -13.87
N GLU A 175 2.03 -17.01 -13.06
CA GLU A 175 0.64 -16.59 -13.24
C GLU A 175 0.43 -15.69 -14.47
N GLU A 176 1.32 -14.72 -14.70
CA GLU A 176 1.14 -13.71 -15.75
C GLU A 176 1.67 -14.17 -17.12
N TYR A 177 2.72 -15.01 -17.15
CA TYR A 177 3.40 -15.41 -18.39
C TYR A 177 3.48 -16.92 -18.60
N GLY A 178 3.05 -17.71 -17.61
CA GLY A 178 3.10 -19.17 -17.67
C GLY A 178 4.53 -19.73 -17.68
N TRP A 179 5.48 -19.05 -16.99
CA TRP A 179 6.86 -19.51 -16.87
C TRP A 179 6.96 -20.64 -15.85
N ASP A 180 7.86 -21.57 -16.10
CA ASP A 180 8.07 -22.74 -15.24
C ASP A 180 9.07 -22.48 -14.09
N ALA A 181 9.30 -23.49 -13.26
CA ALA A 181 10.17 -23.43 -12.09
C ALA A 181 11.65 -23.10 -12.42
N THR A 182 12.08 -23.19 -13.68
CA THR A 182 13.44 -22.84 -14.06
C THR A 182 13.71 -21.33 -13.92
N TYR A 183 12.65 -20.49 -13.99
CA TYR A 183 12.76 -19.08 -13.69
C TYR A 183 12.99 -18.83 -12.18
N GLU A 184 12.35 -19.58 -11.31
CA GLU A 184 12.60 -19.51 -9.86
C GLU A 184 14.06 -19.83 -9.54
N ALA A 185 14.60 -20.88 -10.17
CA ALA A 185 16.01 -21.24 -10.01
C ALA A 185 16.95 -20.12 -10.43
N LEU A 186 16.69 -19.45 -11.58
CA LEU A 186 17.45 -18.28 -12.02
C LEU A 186 17.36 -17.12 -11.03
N ALA A 187 16.16 -16.81 -10.53
CA ALA A 187 15.97 -15.74 -9.55
C ALA A 187 16.72 -16.04 -8.24
N ALA A 188 16.66 -17.27 -7.75
CA ALA A 188 17.38 -17.73 -6.57
C ALA A 188 18.92 -17.64 -6.75
N GLU A 189 19.43 -18.02 -7.91
CA GLU A 189 20.85 -17.89 -8.22
C GLU A 189 21.30 -16.44 -8.22
N ILE A 190 20.55 -15.53 -8.87
CA ILE A 190 20.85 -14.10 -8.90
C ILE A 190 20.91 -13.54 -7.48
N VAL A 191 19.94 -13.86 -6.64
CA VAL A 191 19.86 -13.40 -5.25
C VAL A 191 21.02 -13.96 -4.41
N ALA A 192 21.34 -15.26 -4.57
CA ALA A 192 22.45 -15.89 -3.85
C ALA A 192 23.80 -15.27 -4.24
N GLN A 193 24.01 -15.01 -5.52
CA GLN A 193 25.22 -14.34 -6.03
C GLN A 193 25.33 -12.91 -5.48
N PHE A 194 24.25 -12.16 -5.48
CA PHE A 194 24.21 -10.80 -4.94
C PHE A 194 24.62 -10.77 -3.47
N ILE A 195 24.04 -11.63 -2.62
CA ILE A 195 24.37 -11.65 -1.17
C ILE A 195 25.82 -12.09 -0.92
N LYS A 196 26.30 -13.10 -1.65
CA LYS A 196 27.67 -13.61 -1.48
C LYS A 196 28.75 -12.58 -1.84
N ASN A 197 28.47 -11.72 -2.82
CA ASN A 197 29.44 -10.78 -3.37
C ASN A 197 29.13 -9.32 -3.03
N TYR A 198 28.17 -9.07 -2.13
CA TYR A 198 27.62 -7.76 -1.86
C TYR A 198 28.67 -6.71 -1.48
N ASP A 199 28.83 -5.72 -2.34
CA ASP A 199 29.63 -4.52 -2.07
C ASP A 199 28.69 -3.30 -1.93
N PRO A 200 28.44 -2.79 -0.69
CA PRO A 200 27.49 -1.70 -0.46
C PRO A 200 27.85 -0.38 -1.14
N LYS A 201 29.10 -0.23 -1.62
CA LYS A 201 29.52 0.94 -2.39
C LYS A 201 29.18 0.82 -3.87
N ARG A 202 29.03 -0.41 -4.36
CA ARG A 202 28.87 -0.72 -5.79
C ARG A 202 27.54 -1.42 -6.12
N GLU A 203 26.87 -1.96 -5.12
CA GLU A 203 25.66 -2.75 -5.29
C GLU A 203 24.56 -2.30 -4.32
N ARG A 204 23.30 -2.46 -4.73
CA ARG A 204 22.16 -2.08 -3.93
C ARG A 204 20.94 -2.91 -4.29
N CYS A 205 20.17 -3.28 -3.27
CA CYS A 205 18.81 -3.76 -3.47
C CYS A 205 17.84 -2.82 -2.72
N TRP A 206 16.82 -2.34 -3.42
CA TRP A 206 15.74 -1.59 -2.81
C TRP A 206 14.51 -2.46 -2.67
N ILE A 207 13.86 -2.31 -1.52
CA ILE A 207 12.55 -2.85 -1.22
C ILE A 207 11.57 -1.67 -1.12
N THR A 208 10.46 -1.77 -1.82
CA THR A 208 9.35 -0.84 -1.65
C THR A 208 8.36 -1.40 -0.65
N GLU A 209 8.06 -0.63 0.37
CA GLU A 209 7.02 -0.94 1.35
C GLU A 209 5.86 0.04 1.24
N LYS A 210 4.65 -0.48 1.30
CA LYS A 210 3.41 0.30 1.37
C LYS A 210 2.53 -0.34 2.43
N ASP A 211 2.07 0.47 3.40
CA ASP A 211 1.20 0.01 4.50
C ASP A 211 1.79 -1.19 5.27
N GLY A 212 3.13 -1.21 5.44
CA GLY A 212 3.86 -2.29 6.11
C GLY A 212 4.00 -3.58 5.30
N ALA A 213 3.49 -3.63 4.06
CA ALA A 213 3.67 -4.75 3.13
C ALA A 213 4.78 -4.45 2.10
N ARG A 214 5.57 -5.46 1.76
CA ARG A 214 6.52 -5.38 0.65
C ARG A 214 5.75 -5.43 -0.66
N VAL A 215 5.95 -4.44 -1.54
CA VAL A 215 5.18 -4.30 -2.78
C VAL A 215 6.04 -4.14 -4.02
N GLY A 216 7.34 -4.20 -3.91
CA GLY A 216 8.24 -4.16 -5.05
C GLY A 216 9.70 -4.25 -4.65
N ALA A 217 10.54 -4.61 -5.61
CA ALA A 217 11.98 -4.66 -5.43
C ALA A 217 12.72 -4.44 -6.75
N VAL A 218 14.00 -4.07 -6.63
CA VAL A 218 14.95 -3.98 -7.74
C VAL A 218 16.37 -4.09 -7.21
N PHE A 219 17.29 -4.61 -8.05
CA PHE A 219 18.71 -4.69 -7.75
C PHE A 219 19.54 -3.87 -8.72
N VAL A 220 20.62 -3.28 -8.23
CA VAL A 220 21.81 -2.92 -8.97
C VAL A 220 22.93 -3.83 -8.52
N ALA A 221 23.43 -4.67 -9.42
CA ALA A 221 24.57 -5.55 -9.19
C ALA A 221 25.76 -5.09 -10.05
N LYS A 222 26.96 -5.41 -9.60
CA LYS A 222 28.20 -5.14 -10.34
C LYS A 222 28.36 -6.17 -11.46
N ALA A 223 28.38 -5.71 -12.71
CA ALA A 223 28.76 -6.57 -13.86
C ALA A 223 30.25 -6.49 -14.14
N SER A 224 30.86 -5.28 -14.05
CA SER A 224 32.32 -5.06 -14.15
C SER A 224 32.68 -3.82 -13.32
N HIS A 225 33.94 -3.36 -13.46
CA HIS A 225 34.36 -2.10 -12.83
C HIS A 225 33.58 -0.90 -13.38
N GLU A 226 33.21 -0.91 -14.65
CA GLU A 226 32.59 0.21 -15.35
C GLU A 226 31.08 0.01 -15.56
N ILE A 227 30.55 -1.21 -15.46
CA ILE A 227 29.20 -1.56 -15.85
C ILE A 227 28.41 -2.06 -14.65
N ALA A 228 27.29 -1.39 -14.35
CA ALA A 228 26.25 -1.85 -13.44
C ALA A 228 25.22 -2.72 -14.18
N LYS A 229 24.53 -3.61 -13.47
CA LYS A 229 23.43 -4.42 -14.02
C LYS A 229 22.18 -4.29 -13.17
N LEU A 230 21.10 -3.77 -13.78
CA LEU A 230 19.77 -3.77 -13.16
C LEU A 230 19.16 -5.17 -13.27
N ARG A 231 18.64 -5.70 -12.16
CA ARG A 231 18.07 -7.04 -12.08
C ARG A 231 16.82 -7.10 -11.24
N LEU A 232 15.99 -8.11 -11.49
CA LEU A 232 14.86 -8.54 -10.66
C LEU A 232 13.90 -7.41 -10.29
N LEU A 233 13.64 -6.46 -11.23
CA LEU A 233 12.61 -5.44 -11.06
C LEU A 233 11.24 -6.10 -11.04
N HIS A 234 10.48 -5.90 -9.97
CA HIS A 234 9.06 -6.25 -9.94
C HIS A 234 8.26 -5.31 -9.04
N VAL A 235 6.97 -5.23 -9.30
CA VAL A 235 5.99 -4.51 -8.48
C VAL A 235 4.75 -5.38 -8.39
N GLU A 236 4.26 -5.58 -7.16
CA GLU A 236 3.05 -6.34 -6.87
C GLU A 236 1.85 -5.77 -7.64
N PRO A 237 0.95 -6.61 -8.15
CA PRO A 237 -0.19 -6.17 -8.98
C PRO A 237 -1.02 -5.07 -8.34
N GLU A 238 -1.30 -5.17 -7.03
CA GLU A 238 -2.08 -4.20 -6.26
C GLU A 238 -1.39 -2.84 -6.06
N ALA A 239 -0.08 -2.78 -6.29
CA ALA A 239 0.71 -1.55 -6.16
C ALA A 239 1.12 -0.94 -7.51
N ARG A 240 0.70 -1.56 -8.63
CA ARG A 240 0.92 -1.01 -9.98
C ARG A 240 0.13 0.28 -10.18
N GLY A 241 0.59 1.15 -11.06
CA GLY A 241 -0.04 2.45 -11.32
C GLY A 241 0.31 3.54 -10.30
N LEU A 242 1.03 3.22 -9.20
CA LEU A 242 1.46 4.18 -8.18
C LEU A 242 2.82 4.85 -8.50
N GLY A 243 3.41 4.59 -9.67
CA GLY A 243 4.71 5.15 -10.05
C GLY A 243 5.93 4.42 -9.45
N ILE A 244 5.73 3.34 -8.67
CA ILE A 244 6.78 2.60 -7.96
C ILE A 244 7.83 2.07 -8.93
N GLY A 245 7.44 1.43 -10.03
CA GLY A 245 8.38 0.88 -11.01
C GLY A 245 9.28 1.95 -11.62
N LYS A 246 8.71 3.11 -11.99
CA LYS A 246 9.47 4.26 -12.47
C LYS A 246 10.49 4.72 -11.44
N ARG A 247 10.04 4.91 -10.19
CA ARG A 247 10.91 5.35 -9.09
C ARG A 247 12.05 4.38 -8.82
N LEU A 248 11.79 3.06 -8.86
CA LEU A 248 12.81 2.04 -8.67
C LEU A 248 13.89 2.10 -9.78
N VAL A 249 13.48 2.27 -11.03
CA VAL A 249 14.45 2.42 -12.15
C VAL A 249 15.26 3.71 -12.01
N GLU A 250 14.63 4.83 -11.65
CA GLU A 250 15.32 6.11 -11.39
C GLU A 250 16.36 5.99 -10.26
N GLU A 251 16.05 5.27 -9.17
CA GLU A 251 16.99 5.00 -8.09
C GLU A 251 18.19 4.16 -8.55
N CYS A 252 17.95 3.15 -9.41
CA CYS A 252 19.03 2.36 -9.98
C CYS A 252 19.98 3.23 -10.81
N VAL A 253 19.45 4.08 -11.68
CA VAL A 253 20.24 4.98 -12.53
C VAL A 253 21.04 5.96 -11.65
N ARG A 254 20.38 6.61 -10.69
CA ARG A 254 21.02 7.56 -9.76
C ARG A 254 22.15 6.91 -8.96
N PHE A 255 21.89 5.73 -8.40
CA PHE A 255 22.90 5.00 -7.64
C PHE A 255 24.08 4.58 -8.51
N ALA A 256 23.84 4.07 -9.72
CA ALA A 256 24.89 3.67 -10.65
C ALA A 256 25.80 4.87 -11.01
N GLN A 257 25.21 6.06 -11.23
CA GLN A 257 25.98 7.30 -11.44
C GLN A 257 26.83 7.66 -10.22
N GLN A 258 26.24 7.66 -9.01
CA GLN A 258 26.93 7.98 -7.75
C GLN A 258 28.04 6.98 -7.43
N ALA A 259 27.86 5.70 -7.77
CA ALA A 259 28.83 4.65 -7.59
C ALA A 259 29.96 4.67 -8.65
N GLY A 260 29.94 5.62 -9.60
CA GLY A 260 30.96 5.81 -10.61
C GLY A 260 30.94 4.80 -11.75
N TYR A 261 29.79 4.23 -12.06
CA TYR A 261 29.62 3.43 -13.25
C TYR A 261 29.47 4.33 -14.48
N SER A 262 30.09 3.92 -15.61
CA SER A 262 29.93 4.60 -16.89
C SER A 262 28.65 4.15 -17.64
N LYS A 263 28.20 2.94 -17.35
CA LYS A 263 27.06 2.30 -18.03
C LYS A 263 26.23 1.48 -17.06
N ILE A 264 24.92 1.42 -17.31
CA ILE A 264 24.03 0.44 -16.69
C ILE A 264 23.36 -0.40 -17.79
N THR A 265 23.38 -1.72 -17.61
CA THR A 265 22.75 -2.69 -18.52
C THR A 265 21.65 -3.45 -17.82
N LEU A 266 20.75 -4.04 -18.57
CA LEU A 266 19.74 -4.98 -18.07
C LEU A 266 19.44 -6.03 -19.16
N TRP A 267 18.86 -7.14 -18.72
CA TRP A 267 18.35 -8.21 -19.57
C TRP A 267 16.87 -8.42 -19.24
N THR A 268 16.05 -8.48 -20.27
CA THR A 268 14.59 -8.61 -20.16
C THR A 268 14.05 -9.45 -21.30
N GLN A 269 12.70 -9.67 -21.33
CA GLN A 269 12.04 -10.36 -22.43
C GLN A 269 11.10 -9.40 -23.16
N SER A 270 10.98 -9.55 -24.47
CA SER A 270 10.16 -8.69 -25.34
C SER A 270 8.69 -8.63 -24.92
N ILE A 271 8.17 -9.71 -24.30
CA ILE A 271 6.79 -9.80 -23.81
C ILE A 271 6.54 -8.98 -22.53
N LEU A 272 7.59 -8.52 -21.83
CA LEU A 272 7.47 -7.76 -20.59
C LEU A 272 7.22 -6.27 -20.90
N HIS A 273 6.08 -5.96 -21.53
CA HIS A 273 5.77 -4.64 -22.08
C HIS A 273 5.84 -3.50 -21.06
N ALA A 274 5.34 -3.73 -19.83
CA ALA A 274 5.38 -2.73 -18.77
C ALA A 274 6.81 -2.36 -18.36
N ALA A 275 7.69 -3.35 -18.19
CA ALA A 275 9.09 -3.13 -17.85
C ALA A 275 9.83 -2.42 -18.98
N ARG A 276 9.63 -2.84 -20.24
CA ARG A 276 10.20 -2.19 -21.43
C ARG A 276 9.82 -0.72 -21.53
N HIS A 277 8.55 -0.39 -21.23
CA HIS A 277 8.09 0.99 -21.19
C HIS A 277 8.85 1.84 -20.18
N LEU A 278 9.08 1.31 -18.97
CA LEU A 278 9.85 1.98 -17.92
C LEU A 278 11.31 2.21 -18.35
N TYR A 279 11.94 1.20 -18.93
CA TYR A 279 13.34 1.29 -19.40
C TYR A 279 13.48 2.32 -20.51
N LYS A 280 12.56 2.33 -21.49
CA LYS A 280 12.54 3.33 -22.55
C LYS A 280 12.37 4.75 -22.00
N GLN A 281 11.45 4.96 -21.04
CA GLN A 281 11.28 6.25 -20.38
C GLN A 281 12.51 6.72 -19.63
N ALA A 282 13.29 5.80 -19.05
CA ALA A 282 14.54 6.11 -18.35
C ALA A 282 15.72 6.34 -19.30
N GLY A 283 15.53 6.19 -20.61
CA GLY A 283 16.56 6.44 -21.64
C GLY A 283 17.37 5.22 -22.05
N PHE A 284 17.04 4.02 -21.57
CA PHE A 284 17.69 2.80 -22.05
C PHE A 284 17.36 2.53 -23.51
N GLN A 285 18.30 1.91 -24.22
CA GLN A 285 18.17 1.50 -25.61
C GLN A 285 18.45 -0.01 -25.75
N VAL A 286 17.72 -0.67 -26.64
CA VAL A 286 17.97 -2.07 -26.99
C VAL A 286 19.25 -2.15 -27.81
N VAL A 287 20.20 -2.95 -27.36
CA VAL A 287 21.49 -3.17 -28.06
C VAL A 287 21.63 -4.57 -28.60
N ARG A 288 20.85 -5.53 -28.12
CA ARG A 288 20.87 -6.92 -28.59
C ARG A 288 19.52 -7.58 -28.39
N GLU A 289 19.11 -8.36 -29.37
CA GLU A 289 17.96 -9.27 -29.29
C GLU A 289 18.42 -10.69 -29.62
N GLU A 290 17.85 -11.69 -28.92
CA GLU A 290 18.23 -13.08 -29.09
C GLU A 290 17.04 -13.99 -28.84
N GLN A 291 16.77 -14.90 -29.79
CA GLN A 291 15.76 -15.95 -29.63
C GLN A 291 16.34 -17.07 -28.75
N HIS A 292 15.58 -17.52 -27.77
CA HIS A 292 15.97 -18.62 -26.92
C HIS A 292 14.78 -19.39 -26.37
N HIS A 293 14.98 -20.63 -25.97
CA HIS A 293 14.02 -21.41 -25.23
C HIS A 293 14.38 -21.41 -23.75
N SER A 294 13.57 -20.79 -22.91
CA SER A 294 13.75 -20.76 -21.46
C SER A 294 12.41 -20.65 -20.74
N PHE A 295 12.38 -21.11 -19.51
CA PHE A 295 11.18 -21.03 -18.65
C PHE A 295 9.97 -21.75 -19.27
N GLY A 296 10.24 -22.80 -20.07
CA GLY A 296 9.20 -23.56 -20.78
C GLY A 296 8.55 -22.84 -21.96
N LYS A 297 9.16 -21.77 -22.48
CA LYS A 297 8.65 -20.92 -23.57
C LYS A 297 9.73 -20.54 -24.57
N ASP A 298 9.31 -20.33 -25.82
CA ASP A 298 10.13 -19.66 -26.81
C ASP A 298 10.00 -18.15 -26.60
N LEU A 299 11.11 -17.49 -26.33
CA LEU A 299 11.16 -16.10 -25.90
C LEU A 299 12.17 -15.32 -26.75
N THR A 300 12.00 -14.00 -26.80
CA THR A 300 13.00 -13.07 -27.32
C THR A 300 13.59 -12.28 -26.15
N ALA A 301 14.83 -12.59 -25.82
CA ALA A 301 15.59 -11.83 -24.85
C ALA A 301 16.08 -10.51 -25.45
N GLU A 302 16.05 -9.47 -24.68
CA GLU A 302 16.56 -8.16 -25.04
C GLU A 302 17.61 -7.71 -24.01
N THR A 303 18.77 -7.28 -24.49
CA THR A 303 19.73 -6.54 -23.69
C THR A 303 19.55 -5.06 -23.93
N TRP A 304 19.36 -4.30 -22.86
CA TRP A 304 19.23 -2.85 -22.90
C TRP A 304 20.38 -2.20 -22.17
N GLU A 305 20.83 -1.04 -22.66
CA GLU A 305 21.91 -0.26 -22.07
C GLU A 305 21.55 1.22 -21.96
N LEU A 306 22.12 1.86 -20.94
CA LEU A 306 22.06 3.30 -20.74
C LEU A 306 23.46 3.79 -20.39
N GLU A 307 24.03 4.67 -21.22
CA GLU A 307 25.26 5.39 -20.91
C GLU A 307 25.00 6.41 -19.80
N LEU A 308 25.83 6.36 -18.77
CA LEU A 308 25.74 7.24 -17.61
C LEU A 308 26.71 8.40 -17.83
N ARG A 309 26.20 9.64 -17.80
CA ARG A 309 27.08 10.82 -17.84
C ARG A 309 27.90 10.86 -16.57
N THR A 310 29.21 10.75 -16.68
CA THR A 310 30.12 10.98 -15.58
C THR A 310 30.07 12.47 -15.24
N TYR A 311 29.52 12.84 -14.09
CA TYR A 311 29.75 14.18 -13.54
C TYR A 311 31.20 14.23 -13.10
N ILE A 312 32.08 14.78 -13.94
CA ILE A 312 33.41 15.17 -13.51
C ILE A 312 33.21 16.37 -12.58
N TYR A 313 33.33 16.15 -11.28
CA TYR A 313 33.46 17.23 -10.32
C TYR A 313 34.85 17.84 -10.58
N ASN A 314 34.91 18.88 -11.40
CA ASN A 314 36.08 19.75 -11.43
C ASN A 314 36.06 20.54 -10.15
N GLY A 315 36.68 20.01 -9.10
CA GLY A 315 37.02 20.76 -7.91
C GLY A 315 38.11 21.78 -8.27
N GLU A 316 37.73 23.05 -8.34
CA GLU A 316 38.62 24.17 -8.10
C GLU A 316 38.60 24.50 -6.60
#